data_b4827d4c90256c1beb8ce78da906a65e
#
_entry.id   b4827d4c90256c1beb8ce78da906a65e
#
_cell.length_a   1.000
_cell.length_b   1.000
_cell.length_c   1.000
_cell.angle_alpha   90.00
_cell.angle_beta   90.00
_cell.angle_gamma   90.00
#
_symmetry.space_group_name_H-M   'P 1'
#
loop_
_entity.id
_entity.type
_entity.pdbx_description
1 polymer ?
#
loop_
_entity_poly.entity_id
_entity_poly.type
_entity_poly.pdbx_seq_one_letter_code
_entity_poly.pdbx_strand_id
1 'polypeptide(L)'
;MVSWEGMMAPKSDGILESSLYVSDVARSARFYEETFGFRVIKEFGERGCAMHAGTHQVLLLFEKGASRTIQSPHDGDGELHIAFAIPADELASWESWLQTRGIAVEEKKEWELGGWSLYFRDPDRHLLELATPGVWSVY
;
A
#
# COMPACT_ATOMS: atom_id res chain seq x y z
N MET A 1 -24.03 -15.80 27.71
CA MET A 1 -23.83 -14.96 26.51
C MET A 1 -23.62 -13.52 26.94
N VAL A 2 -22.59 -12.86 26.36
CA VAL A 2 -22.32 -11.44 26.65
C VAL A 2 -23.21 -10.58 25.75
N SER A 3 -23.91 -9.62 26.33
CA SER A 3 -24.66 -8.63 25.58
C SER A 3 -23.73 -7.51 25.10
N TRP A 4 -23.86 -7.15 23.85
CA TRP A 4 -23.09 -6.05 23.26
C TRP A 4 -23.76 -4.69 23.36
N GLU A 5 -25.03 -4.65 23.84
CA GLU A 5 -25.76 -3.40 24.01
C GLU A 5 -25.07 -2.54 25.09
N GLY A 6 -24.80 -1.28 24.74
CA GLY A 6 -24.13 -0.34 25.63
C GLY A 6 -22.63 -0.56 25.79
N MET A 7 -22.07 -1.60 25.14
CA MET A 7 -20.62 -1.86 25.15
C MET A 7 -19.98 -1.23 23.93
N MET A 8 -18.87 -0.52 24.16
CA MET A 8 -18.08 0.10 23.08
C MET A 8 -16.67 -0.45 23.12
N ALA A 9 -16.12 -0.72 21.94
CA ALA A 9 -14.70 -1.05 21.83
C ALA A 9 -13.86 0.18 22.23
N PRO A 10 -12.68 -0.02 22.80
CA PRO A 10 -11.72 1.06 22.93
C PRO A 10 -11.39 1.66 21.56
N LYS A 11 -10.85 2.86 21.56
CA LYS A 11 -10.57 3.61 20.34
C LYS A 11 -9.37 3.02 19.59
N SER A 12 -9.49 2.92 18.27
CA SER A 12 -8.40 2.76 17.31
C SER A 12 -8.39 3.97 16.40
N ASP A 13 -7.19 4.46 16.04
CA ASP A 13 -7.05 5.60 15.14
C ASP A 13 -6.98 5.20 13.67
N GLY A 14 -7.21 3.92 13.37
CA GLY A 14 -7.23 3.41 12.00
C GLY A 14 -6.02 2.53 11.67
N ILE A 15 -5.83 2.29 10.38
CA ILE A 15 -4.74 1.45 9.88
C ILE A 15 -3.44 2.25 9.92
N LEU A 16 -2.43 1.74 10.65
CA LEU A 16 -1.13 2.37 10.79
C LEU A 16 -0.14 1.82 9.75
N GLU A 17 -0.07 0.50 9.63
CA GLU A 17 0.89 -0.17 8.77
C GLU A 17 0.24 -1.28 7.97
N SER A 18 0.77 -1.50 6.76
CA SER A 18 0.34 -2.58 5.88
C SER A 18 1.57 -3.30 5.34
N SER A 19 1.44 -4.59 5.11
CA SER A 19 2.57 -5.44 4.69
C SER A 19 2.36 -5.98 3.29
N LEU A 20 3.42 -5.93 2.49
CA LEU A 20 3.52 -6.67 1.23
C LEU A 20 4.66 -7.68 1.36
N TYR A 21 4.45 -8.85 0.77
CA TYR A 21 5.47 -9.92 0.75
C TYR A 21 6.07 -9.98 -0.64
N VAL A 22 7.40 -9.88 -0.70
CA VAL A 22 8.14 -9.65 -1.93
C VAL A 22 9.26 -10.67 -2.08
N SER A 23 9.72 -10.86 -3.32
CA SER A 23 10.82 -11.78 -3.61
C SER A 23 12.21 -11.14 -3.41
N ASP A 24 12.29 -9.82 -3.51
CA ASP A 24 13.55 -9.07 -3.37
C ASP A 24 13.24 -7.72 -2.71
N VAL A 25 13.56 -7.61 -1.41
CA VAL A 25 13.24 -6.42 -0.61
C VAL A 25 13.92 -5.16 -1.16
N ALA A 26 15.21 -5.26 -1.55
CA ALA A 26 15.96 -4.12 -2.06
C ALA A 26 15.35 -3.59 -3.38
N ARG A 27 14.97 -4.49 -4.26
CA ARG A 27 14.33 -4.14 -5.53
C ARG A 27 12.97 -3.45 -5.29
N SER A 28 12.17 -4.01 -4.41
CA SER A 28 10.86 -3.45 -4.09
C SER A 28 10.98 -2.09 -3.39
N ALA A 29 11.90 -1.96 -2.42
CA ALA A 29 12.14 -0.68 -1.76
C ALA A 29 12.53 0.40 -2.77
N ARG A 30 13.41 0.08 -3.71
CA ARG A 30 13.81 1.03 -4.77
C ARG A 30 12.61 1.43 -5.62
N PHE A 31 11.74 0.49 -5.98
CA PHE A 31 10.54 0.80 -6.75
C PHE A 31 9.65 1.81 -6.02
N TYR A 32 9.40 1.61 -4.72
CA TYR A 32 8.55 2.52 -3.94
C TYR A 32 9.23 3.86 -3.67
N GLU A 33 10.54 3.88 -3.49
CA GLU A 33 11.30 5.14 -3.39
C GLU A 33 11.19 5.96 -4.68
N GLU A 34 11.45 5.33 -5.82
CA GLU A 34 11.48 6.01 -7.11
C GLU A 34 10.10 6.36 -7.64
N THR A 35 9.08 5.54 -7.35
CA THR A 35 7.73 5.76 -7.88
C THR A 35 6.92 6.69 -6.99
N PHE A 36 7.00 6.54 -5.68
CA PHE A 36 6.18 7.27 -4.71
C PHE A 36 6.94 8.30 -3.90
N GLY A 37 8.26 8.27 -3.91
CA GLY A 37 9.06 9.10 -3.02
C GLY A 37 9.06 8.60 -1.57
N PHE A 38 8.65 7.38 -1.33
CA PHE A 38 8.71 6.79 0.01
C PHE A 38 10.17 6.59 0.41
N ARG A 39 10.45 6.52 1.70
CA ARG A 39 11.82 6.29 2.19
C ARG A 39 11.83 5.21 3.26
N VAL A 40 12.90 4.44 3.28
CA VAL A 40 13.12 3.44 4.33
C VAL A 40 13.39 4.16 5.65
N ILE A 41 12.65 3.81 6.68
CA ILE A 41 12.80 4.36 8.03
C ILE A 41 13.31 3.34 9.03
N LYS A 42 13.26 2.05 8.70
CA LYS A 42 13.77 0.98 9.55
C LYS A 42 14.05 -0.27 8.72
N GLU A 43 15.11 -0.98 9.09
CA GLU A 43 15.42 -2.27 8.49
C GLU A 43 15.33 -3.38 9.54
N PHE A 44 14.85 -4.55 9.11
CA PHE A 44 14.75 -5.76 9.94
C PHE A 44 15.74 -6.81 9.46
N GLY A 45 17.01 -6.41 9.27
CA GLY A 45 18.02 -7.23 8.65
C GLY A 45 17.61 -7.61 7.23
N GLU A 46 17.86 -8.86 6.85
CA GLU A 46 17.49 -9.37 5.53
C GLU A 46 15.99 -9.69 5.41
N ARG A 47 15.26 -9.70 6.52
CA ARG A 47 13.85 -10.08 6.54
C ARG A 47 12.96 -9.05 5.86
N GLY A 48 13.28 -7.77 5.95
CA GLY A 48 12.47 -6.73 5.33
C GLY A 48 12.82 -5.32 5.79
N CYS A 49 11.97 -4.37 5.39
CA CYS A 49 12.12 -2.98 5.81
C CYS A 49 10.74 -2.33 5.99
N ALA A 50 10.76 -1.20 6.69
CA ALA A 50 9.60 -0.32 6.85
C ALA A 50 9.85 0.96 6.08
N MET A 51 8.85 1.42 5.32
CA MET A 51 8.90 2.66 4.56
C MET A 51 7.85 3.64 5.04
N HIS A 52 8.22 4.91 5.10
CA HIS A 52 7.28 6.00 5.36
C HIS A 52 6.43 6.20 4.10
N ALA A 53 5.13 5.94 4.21
CA ALA A 53 4.23 5.84 3.06
C ALA A 53 3.02 6.76 3.17
N GLY A 54 3.21 7.97 3.66
CA GLY A 54 2.14 8.95 3.88
C GLY A 54 2.47 9.82 5.06
N THR A 55 1.47 10.47 5.65
CA THR A 55 1.70 11.34 6.81
C THR A 55 2.04 10.53 8.06
N HIS A 56 1.28 9.47 8.31
CA HIS A 56 1.43 8.63 9.50
C HIS A 56 1.41 7.13 9.17
N GLN A 57 1.44 6.77 7.89
CA GLN A 57 1.32 5.40 7.46
C GLN A 57 2.68 4.79 7.16
N VAL A 58 2.78 3.48 7.36
CA VAL A 58 3.99 2.71 7.10
C VAL A 58 3.65 1.56 6.15
N LEU A 59 4.48 1.40 5.14
CA LEU A 59 4.45 0.24 4.26
C LEU A 59 5.60 -0.69 4.65
N LEU A 60 5.27 -1.92 5.00
CA LEU A 60 6.26 -2.93 5.33
C LEU A 60 6.49 -3.83 4.10
N LEU A 61 7.74 -4.04 3.76
CA LEU A 61 8.15 -4.96 2.71
C LEU A 61 8.90 -6.11 3.36
N PHE A 62 8.34 -7.31 3.30
CA PHE A 62 8.96 -8.51 3.86
C PHE A 62 9.31 -9.50 2.76
N GLU A 63 10.48 -10.13 2.86
CA GLU A 63 10.82 -11.24 2.00
C GLU A 63 9.87 -12.40 2.28
N LYS A 64 9.34 -13.01 1.23
CA LYS A 64 8.46 -14.17 1.34
C LYS A 64 9.13 -15.28 2.14
N GLY A 65 8.43 -15.77 3.15
CA GLY A 65 8.91 -16.86 4.00
C GLY A 65 9.83 -16.45 5.15
N ALA A 66 10.40 -15.24 5.14
CA ALA A 66 11.40 -14.82 6.11
C ALA A 66 10.81 -14.54 7.51
N SER A 67 9.51 -14.36 7.61
CA SER A 67 8.84 -14.05 8.90
C SER A 67 8.12 -15.27 9.51
N ARG A 68 8.35 -16.46 8.98
CA ARG A 68 7.70 -17.69 9.47
C ARG A 68 8.23 -18.17 10.81
N THR A 69 9.48 -17.82 11.13
CA THR A 69 10.19 -18.38 12.28
C THR A 69 10.40 -17.37 13.43
N ILE A 70 9.84 -16.17 13.29
CA ILE A 70 9.90 -15.18 14.37
C ILE A 70 8.81 -15.42 15.41
N GLN A 71 8.93 -14.77 16.56
CA GLN A 71 7.83 -14.71 17.50
C GLN A 71 6.68 -13.93 16.85
N SER A 72 5.45 -14.44 16.99
CA SER A 72 4.28 -13.92 16.24
C SER A 72 4.50 -13.98 14.74
N PRO A 73 4.64 -15.18 14.17
CA PRO A 73 4.99 -15.32 12.76
C PRO A 73 3.87 -14.86 11.85
N HIS A 74 4.28 -14.38 10.67
CA HIS A 74 3.36 -14.01 9.60
C HIS A 74 4.00 -14.29 8.26
N ASP A 75 3.18 -14.39 7.21
CA ASP A 75 3.65 -14.64 5.86
C ASP A 75 2.55 -14.29 4.87
N GLY A 76 2.92 -14.21 3.60
CA GLY A 76 1.99 -13.99 2.52
C GLY A 76 2.62 -14.37 1.19
N ASP A 77 1.76 -14.63 0.21
CA ASP A 77 2.17 -14.97 -1.15
C ASP A 77 1.08 -14.51 -2.13
N GLY A 78 1.41 -14.53 -3.42
CA GLY A 78 0.49 -14.14 -4.47
C GLY A 78 0.49 -12.66 -4.77
N GLU A 79 -0.43 -12.26 -5.62
CA GLU A 79 -0.60 -10.88 -6.07
C GLU A 79 -1.56 -10.16 -5.12
N LEU A 80 -1.01 -9.41 -4.16
CA LEU A 80 -1.78 -8.69 -3.17
C LEU A 80 -2.25 -7.35 -3.73
N HIS A 81 -3.11 -6.66 -2.99
CA HIS A 81 -3.67 -5.38 -3.41
C HIS A 81 -3.54 -4.33 -2.31
N ILE A 82 -3.14 -3.12 -2.70
CA ILE A 82 -3.08 -1.97 -1.80
C ILE A 82 -3.42 -0.69 -2.58
N ALA A 83 -4.14 0.22 -1.94
CA ALA A 83 -4.49 1.51 -2.51
C ALA A 83 -3.82 2.64 -1.73
N PHE A 84 -3.35 3.63 -2.47
CA PHE A 84 -2.78 4.86 -1.94
C PHE A 84 -3.69 6.02 -2.29
N ALA A 85 -3.95 6.88 -1.31
CA ALA A 85 -4.76 8.07 -1.50
C ALA A 85 -3.98 9.15 -2.25
N ILE A 86 -4.59 9.75 -3.23
CA ILE A 86 -4.03 10.90 -3.96
C ILE A 86 -5.07 12.02 -4.05
N PRO A 87 -4.63 13.29 -4.09
CA PRO A 87 -5.55 14.40 -4.35
C PRO A 87 -6.18 14.29 -5.73
N ALA A 88 -7.42 14.75 -5.87
CA ALA A 88 -8.13 14.72 -7.14
C ALA A 88 -7.41 15.49 -8.24
N ASP A 89 -6.79 16.61 -7.90
CA ASP A 89 -6.06 17.47 -8.86
C ASP A 89 -4.69 16.91 -9.23
N GLU A 90 -4.26 15.80 -8.64
CA GLU A 90 -3.00 15.14 -8.98
C GLU A 90 -3.17 13.94 -9.92
N LEU A 91 -4.40 13.60 -10.31
CA LEU A 91 -4.66 12.41 -11.14
C LEU A 91 -3.89 12.45 -12.45
N ALA A 92 -3.99 13.56 -13.18
CA ALA A 92 -3.30 13.71 -14.47
C ALA A 92 -1.77 13.69 -14.31
N SER A 93 -1.26 14.30 -13.24
CA SER A 93 0.16 14.28 -12.93
C SER A 93 0.67 12.87 -12.68
N TRP A 94 -0.12 12.05 -11.98
CA TRP A 94 0.22 10.65 -11.74
C TRP A 94 0.21 9.83 -13.03
N GLU A 95 -0.76 10.06 -13.92
CA GLU A 95 -0.77 9.38 -15.22
C GLU A 95 0.49 9.69 -16.02
N SER A 96 0.88 10.96 -16.08
CA SER A 96 2.10 11.40 -16.78
C SER A 96 3.36 10.84 -16.12
N TRP A 97 3.41 10.83 -14.79
CA TRP A 97 4.55 10.31 -14.04
C TRP A 97 4.75 8.82 -14.26
N LEU A 98 3.69 8.03 -14.18
CA LEU A 98 3.76 6.59 -14.43
C LEU A 98 4.22 6.30 -15.86
N GLN A 99 3.73 7.07 -16.84
CA GLN A 99 4.18 6.95 -18.22
C GLN A 99 5.67 7.26 -18.35
N THR A 100 6.14 8.33 -17.73
CA THR A 100 7.57 8.70 -17.71
C THR A 100 8.42 7.61 -17.11
N ARG A 101 7.93 6.92 -16.08
CA ARG A 101 8.60 5.81 -15.42
C ARG A 101 8.52 4.51 -16.23
N GLY A 102 7.79 4.48 -17.33
CA GLY A 102 7.58 3.25 -18.10
C GLY A 102 6.66 2.25 -17.43
N ILE A 103 5.82 2.71 -16.50
CA ILE A 103 4.88 1.86 -15.76
C ILE A 103 3.53 1.92 -16.47
N ALA A 104 3.03 0.77 -16.94
CA ALA A 104 1.75 0.68 -17.62
C ALA A 104 0.60 0.80 -16.62
N VAL A 105 -0.36 1.67 -16.90
CA VAL A 105 -1.63 1.72 -16.18
C VAL A 105 -2.53 0.63 -16.76
N GLU A 106 -2.88 -0.33 -15.93
CA GLU A 106 -3.68 -1.50 -16.33
C GLU A 106 -5.14 -1.13 -16.52
N GLU A 107 -5.65 -0.26 -15.66
CA GLU A 107 -7.04 0.20 -15.69
C GLU A 107 -7.13 1.60 -15.10
N LYS A 108 -7.97 2.44 -15.70
CA LYS A 108 -8.42 3.72 -15.15
C LYS A 108 -9.93 3.63 -15.00
N LYS A 109 -10.44 3.85 -13.79
CA LYS A 109 -11.86 3.64 -13.48
C LYS A 109 -12.46 4.85 -12.78
N GLU A 110 -13.62 5.29 -13.28
CA GLU A 110 -14.45 6.27 -12.60
C GLU A 110 -15.48 5.56 -11.72
N TRP A 111 -15.66 6.08 -10.51
CA TRP A 111 -16.59 5.52 -9.53
C TRP A 111 -17.83 6.40 -9.40
N GLU A 112 -18.91 5.81 -8.86
CA GLU A 112 -20.23 6.47 -8.76
C GLU A 112 -20.19 7.79 -7.98
N LEU A 113 -19.34 7.89 -6.96
CA LEU A 113 -19.22 9.09 -6.13
C LEU A 113 -18.27 10.14 -6.73
N GLY A 114 -17.82 9.94 -7.97
CA GLY A 114 -17.01 10.91 -8.70
C GLY A 114 -15.52 10.73 -8.53
N GLY A 115 -15.07 9.77 -7.74
CA GLY A 115 -13.65 9.45 -7.60
C GLY A 115 -13.11 8.61 -8.74
N TRP A 116 -11.79 8.60 -8.87
CA TRP A 116 -11.07 7.87 -9.91
C TRP A 116 -10.01 6.97 -9.31
N SER A 117 -9.80 5.84 -9.94
CA SER A 117 -8.70 4.92 -9.59
C SER A 117 -7.82 4.67 -10.80
N LEU A 118 -6.51 4.60 -10.55
CA LEU A 118 -5.51 4.11 -11.50
C LEU A 118 -4.91 2.84 -10.92
N TYR A 119 -4.82 1.79 -11.73
CA TYR A 119 -4.29 0.49 -11.31
C TYR A 119 -3.02 0.16 -12.09
N PHE A 120 -1.99 -0.29 -11.38
CA PHE A 120 -0.73 -0.73 -11.98
C PHE A 120 -0.04 -1.76 -11.09
N ARG A 121 1.08 -2.32 -11.54
CA ARG A 121 1.76 -3.42 -10.85
C ARG A 121 3.12 -3.01 -10.33
N ASP A 122 3.46 -3.53 -9.15
CA ASP A 122 4.80 -3.43 -8.60
C ASP A 122 5.69 -4.59 -9.12
N PRO A 123 6.99 -4.68 -8.72
CA PRO A 123 7.89 -5.73 -9.24
C PRO A 123 7.44 -7.16 -8.95
N ASP A 124 6.66 -7.39 -7.89
CA ASP A 124 6.11 -8.71 -7.57
C ASP A 124 4.68 -8.90 -8.08
N ARG A 125 4.22 -7.97 -8.94
CA ARG A 125 2.88 -7.95 -9.52
C ARG A 125 1.76 -7.70 -8.50
N HIS A 126 2.08 -7.13 -7.36
CA HIS A 126 1.03 -6.64 -6.49
C HIS A 126 0.25 -5.54 -7.20
N LEU A 127 -1.07 -5.59 -7.10
CA LEU A 127 -1.93 -4.60 -7.72
C LEU A 127 -1.97 -3.35 -6.86
N LEU A 128 -1.36 -2.28 -7.37
CA LEU A 128 -1.36 -0.98 -6.72
C LEU A 128 -2.49 -0.14 -7.30
N GLU A 129 -3.11 0.64 -6.44
CA GLU A 129 -4.18 1.55 -6.84
C GLU A 129 -3.86 2.95 -6.32
N LEU A 130 -4.05 3.95 -7.16
CA LEU A 130 -4.10 5.34 -6.74
C LEU A 130 -5.56 5.75 -6.74
N ALA A 131 -6.07 6.19 -5.59
CA ALA A 131 -7.48 6.49 -5.42
C ALA A 131 -7.69 7.93 -4.97
N THR A 132 -8.53 8.67 -5.70
CA THR A 132 -8.90 10.04 -5.37
C THR A 132 -10.08 10.07 -4.41
N PRO A 133 -10.36 11.23 -3.78
CA PRO A 133 -11.64 11.42 -3.08
C PRO A 133 -12.82 11.08 -3.98
N GLY A 134 -13.81 10.41 -3.41
CA GLY A 134 -15.00 9.96 -4.12
C GLY A 134 -14.93 8.51 -4.61
N VAL A 135 -13.81 7.81 -4.40
CA VAL A 135 -13.77 6.35 -4.57
C VAL A 135 -14.54 5.69 -3.44
N TRP A 136 -14.39 6.21 -2.24
CA TRP A 136 -15.12 5.75 -1.05
C TRP A 136 -15.93 6.88 -0.45
N SER A 137 -17.00 6.55 0.26
CA SER A 137 -17.86 7.56 0.93
C SER A 137 -17.16 8.25 2.10
N VAL A 138 -16.07 7.71 2.60
CA VAL A 138 -15.32 8.23 3.76
C VAL A 138 -14.12 9.08 3.36
N TYR A 139 -13.86 9.21 2.07
CA TYR A 139 -12.67 9.92 1.60
C TYR A 139 -12.96 10.71 0.34
#